data_6fbcea32f2e5bd8ce48faab6ced6c211
#
_entry.id   6fbcea32f2e5bd8ce48faab6ced6c211
#
_cell.length_a   1.000
_cell.length_b   1.000
_cell.length_c   1.000
_cell.angle_alpha   90.00
_cell.angle_beta   90.00
_cell.angle_gamma   90.00
#
_symmetry.space_group_name_H-M   'P 1'
#
loop_
_entity.id
_entity.type
_entity.pdbx_description
1 polymer ?
#
loop_
_entity_poly.entity_id
_entity_poly.type
_entity_poly.pdbx_seq_one_letter_code
_entity_poly.pdbx_strand_id
1 'polypeptide(L)'
;DPAIFGRITEEVQTLENHHIHYEIVPGVTSASAAVATMNMGLTMRSIAPSVTFSTGHFKDSVNHDTDIRNLINGGTLAIYMGVKRLGQIIKQIESYTNEDYPIAIVFNASCYNEKIVIGHLSTIEEQLAFQKLEGHPGICILGNILDDSNRTLLNNNEIDKGNLYLIKGDKERAIAKAETLYDEGIQCLIDFDHSYHISQQNVYNEMIKHKSIKTIYV
;
A
#
# COMPACT_ATOMS: atom_id res chain seq x y z
N ASP A 1 4.07 8.40 4.20
CA ASP A 1 4.41 9.82 4.17
C ASP A 1 3.34 10.62 4.90
N PRO A 2 3.67 11.44 5.90
CA PRO A 2 2.69 12.21 6.68
C PRO A 2 2.01 13.31 5.86
N ALA A 3 2.63 13.75 4.77
CA ALA A 3 2.11 14.82 3.92
C ALA A 3 1.01 14.34 2.94
N ILE A 4 0.84 13.02 2.76
CA ILE A 4 -0.16 12.45 1.84
C ILE A 4 -1.27 11.76 2.63
N PHE A 5 -2.40 12.45 2.79
CA PHE A 5 -3.59 12.03 3.57
C PHE A 5 -3.32 11.69 5.05
N GLY A 6 -2.14 12.11 5.59
CA GLY A 6 -1.74 11.86 6.97
C GLY A 6 -2.24 12.91 7.97
N ARG A 7 -2.94 13.95 7.54
CA ARG A 7 -3.47 15.05 8.37
C ARG A 7 -2.39 15.83 9.14
N ILE A 8 -1.17 15.85 8.62
CA ILE A 8 -0.01 16.49 9.29
C ILE A 8 -0.24 17.96 9.62
N THR A 9 -1.03 18.68 8.81
CA THR A 9 -1.29 20.11 9.00
C THR A 9 -1.98 20.40 10.33
N GLU A 10 -2.93 19.56 10.74
CA GLU A 10 -3.65 19.72 12.00
C GLU A 10 -2.75 19.43 13.21
N GLU A 11 -1.85 18.44 13.06
CA GLU A 11 -0.87 18.11 14.10
C GLU A 11 0.16 19.22 14.26
N VAL A 12 0.73 19.71 13.14
CA VAL A 12 1.66 20.85 13.13
C VAL A 12 1.04 22.08 13.77
N GLN A 13 -0.19 22.43 13.39
CA GLN A 13 -0.88 23.59 13.97
C GLN A 13 -1.06 23.45 15.50
N THR A 14 -1.32 22.24 15.99
CA THR A 14 -1.43 21.98 17.42
C THR A 14 -0.08 22.17 18.12
N LEU A 15 1.01 21.66 17.54
CA LEU A 15 2.36 21.80 18.08
C LEU A 15 2.81 23.27 18.11
N GLU A 16 2.56 24.02 17.03
CA GLU A 16 2.86 25.44 16.94
C GLU A 16 2.12 26.25 18.00
N ASN A 17 0.83 26.00 18.19
CA ASN A 17 0.01 26.68 19.21
C ASN A 17 0.54 26.44 20.64
N HIS A 18 1.26 25.34 20.86
CA HIS A 18 1.87 25.01 22.16
C HIS A 18 3.37 25.32 22.22
N HIS A 19 3.91 25.98 21.20
CA HIS A 19 5.35 26.30 21.08
C HIS A 19 6.27 25.07 21.20
N ILE A 20 5.82 23.92 20.67
CA ILE A 20 6.59 22.66 20.66
C ILE A 20 7.37 22.59 19.34
N HIS A 21 8.67 22.39 19.44
CA HIS A 21 9.50 22.12 18.27
C HIS A 21 9.16 20.79 17.64
N TYR A 22 9.09 20.75 16.32
CA TYR A 22 8.82 19.54 15.56
C TYR A 22 9.67 19.47 14.29
N GLU A 23 9.75 18.30 13.71
CA GLU A 23 10.35 18.03 12.41
C GLU A 23 9.42 17.11 11.63
N ILE A 24 9.22 17.39 10.34
CA ILE A 24 8.46 16.51 9.45
C ILE A 24 9.45 15.64 8.69
N VAL A 25 9.44 14.35 8.99
CA VAL A 25 10.27 13.37 8.29
C VAL A 25 9.48 12.80 7.11
N PRO A 26 9.93 12.99 5.87
CA PRO A 26 9.25 12.43 4.70
C PRO A 26 9.31 10.90 4.69
N GLY A 27 8.32 10.28 4.09
CA GLY A 27 8.22 8.83 4.01
C GLY A 27 7.73 8.34 2.64
N VAL A 28 7.60 7.03 2.48
CA VAL A 28 7.02 6.41 1.30
C VAL A 28 5.50 6.39 1.45
N THR A 29 4.79 6.95 0.47
CA THR A 29 3.32 6.89 0.46
C THR A 29 2.82 5.55 -0.08
N SER A 30 1.62 5.13 0.33
CA SER A 30 1.04 3.84 -0.04
C SER A 30 0.95 3.61 -1.55
N ALA A 31 0.71 4.64 -2.34
CA ALA A 31 0.68 4.52 -3.79
C ALA A 31 2.05 4.15 -4.38
N SER A 32 3.12 4.79 -3.89
CA SER A 32 4.49 4.46 -4.32
C SER A 32 4.91 3.06 -3.86
N ALA A 33 4.55 2.69 -2.62
CA ALA A 33 4.80 1.34 -2.12
C ALA A 33 4.09 0.28 -2.97
N ALA A 34 2.81 0.49 -3.29
CA ALA A 34 2.01 -0.45 -4.07
C ALA A 34 2.58 -0.72 -5.48
N VAL A 35 2.97 0.33 -6.20
CA VAL A 35 3.55 0.14 -7.55
C VAL A 35 4.96 -0.42 -7.50
N ALA A 36 5.73 -0.11 -6.46
CA ALA A 36 7.06 -0.69 -6.26
C ALA A 36 6.98 -2.22 -6.09
N THR A 37 6.00 -2.74 -5.34
CA THR A 37 5.79 -4.18 -5.19
C THR A 37 5.29 -4.85 -6.49
N MET A 38 4.71 -4.07 -7.40
CA MET A 38 4.34 -4.52 -8.76
C MET A 38 5.47 -4.31 -9.79
N ASN A 39 6.66 -3.89 -9.38
CA ASN A 39 7.80 -3.57 -10.25
C ASN A 39 7.49 -2.54 -11.34
N MET A 40 6.70 -1.53 -11.02
CA MET A 40 6.29 -0.49 -11.96
C MET A 40 6.29 0.91 -11.31
N GLY A 41 6.13 1.95 -12.11
CA GLY A 41 5.95 3.32 -11.63
C GLY A 41 4.50 3.76 -11.67
N LEU A 42 4.15 4.86 -11.02
CA LEU A 42 2.84 5.52 -11.13
C LEU A 42 2.72 6.34 -12.43
N THR A 43 3.84 6.61 -13.07
CA THR A 43 3.88 7.35 -14.34
C THR A 43 4.74 6.59 -15.34
N MET A 44 4.37 6.69 -16.62
CA MET A 44 5.11 6.09 -17.73
C MET A 44 5.09 7.04 -18.91
N ARG A 45 6.28 7.28 -19.49
CA ARG A 45 6.41 8.16 -20.65
C ARG A 45 5.50 7.68 -21.79
N SER A 46 4.79 8.60 -22.42
CA SER A 46 3.85 8.37 -23.54
C SER A 46 2.58 7.57 -23.20
N ILE A 47 2.41 7.07 -21.97
CA ILE A 47 1.24 6.28 -21.55
C ILE A 47 0.52 6.99 -20.40
N ALA A 48 1.22 7.26 -19.30
CA ALA A 48 0.68 7.91 -18.11
C ALA A 48 1.60 9.05 -17.66
N PRO A 49 1.48 10.25 -18.26
CA PRO A 49 2.37 11.37 -17.97
C PRO A 49 2.11 12.03 -16.62
N SER A 50 0.99 11.72 -15.98
CA SER A 50 0.56 12.31 -14.72
C SER A 50 -0.01 11.28 -13.76
N VAL A 51 -0.04 11.62 -12.47
CA VAL A 51 -0.73 10.85 -11.43
C VAL A 51 -1.55 11.78 -10.56
N THR A 52 -2.76 11.36 -10.23
CA THR A 52 -3.63 12.01 -9.26
C THR A 52 -3.75 11.14 -8.01
N PHE A 53 -3.49 11.71 -6.85
CA PHE A 53 -3.80 11.09 -5.56
C PHE A 53 -5.17 11.59 -5.09
N SER A 54 -6.09 10.69 -4.89
CA SER A 54 -7.44 10.98 -4.44
C SER A 54 -7.81 10.16 -3.21
N THR A 55 -8.88 10.53 -2.53
CA THR A 55 -9.40 9.80 -1.38
C THR A 55 -10.77 9.21 -1.65
N GLY A 56 -11.01 7.97 -1.25
CA GLY A 56 -12.33 7.36 -1.26
C GLY A 56 -13.28 7.87 -0.15
N HIS A 57 -12.79 8.71 0.75
CA HIS A 57 -13.63 9.40 1.73
C HIS A 57 -14.24 10.66 1.10
N PHE A 58 -15.26 10.46 0.31
CA PHE A 58 -16.07 11.55 -0.22
C PHE A 58 -17.04 12.05 0.87
N LYS A 59 -16.98 13.34 1.18
CA LYS A 59 -18.19 14.01 1.70
C LYS A 59 -19.11 14.17 0.50
N ASP A 60 -20.40 13.95 0.70
CA ASP A 60 -21.43 13.94 -0.37
C ASP A 60 -21.49 15.24 -1.22
N SER A 61 -20.68 16.25 -0.89
CA SER A 61 -20.60 17.57 -1.55
C SER A 61 -19.30 17.82 -2.33
N VAL A 62 -18.34 16.87 -2.37
CA VAL A 62 -17.07 17.07 -3.09
C VAL A 62 -17.17 16.45 -4.48
N ASN A 63 -17.08 17.30 -5.49
CA ASN A 63 -17.06 16.88 -6.88
C ASN A 63 -15.64 16.40 -7.25
N HIS A 64 -15.48 15.14 -7.63
CA HIS A 64 -14.22 14.52 -8.08
C HIS A 64 -14.03 14.54 -9.59
N ASP A 65 -14.75 15.37 -10.30
CA ASP A 65 -14.70 15.49 -11.76
C ASP A 65 -13.27 15.67 -12.28
N THR A 66 -12.44 16.43 -11.55
CA THR A 66 -11.06 16.70 -11.95
C THR A 66 -10.20 15.46 -11.87
N ASP A 67 -10.38 14.60 -10.87
CA ASP A 67 -9.61 13.38 -10.67
C ASP A 67 -9.92 12.36 -11.79
N ILE A 68 -11.21 12.19 -12.10
CA ILE A 68 -11.68 11.31 -13.17
C ILE A 68 -11.26 11.85 -14.55
N ARG A 69 -11.33 13.16 -14.77
CA ARG A 69 -10.87 13.78 -16.03
C ARG A 69 -9.37 13.53 -16.26
N ASN A 70 -8.54 13.53 -15.21
CA ASN A 70 -7.13 13.21 -15.36
C ASN A 70 -6.93 11.75 -15.79
N LEU A 71 -7.70 10.81 -15.23
CA LEU A 71 -7.70 9.40 -15.66
C LEU A 71 -8.08 9.28 -17.14
N ILE A 72 -9.19 9.92 -17.56
CA ILE A 72 -9.68 9.91 -18.96
C ILE A 72 -8.64 10.51 -19.92
N ASN A 73 -7.86 11.50 -19.47
CA ASN A 73 -6.79 12.11 -20.24
C ASN A 73 -5.48 11.31 -20.23
N GLY A 74 -5.51 10.04 -19.80
CA GLY A 74 -4.36 9.14 -19.80
C GLY A 74 -3.48 9.21 -18.54
N GLY A 75 -3.93 9.89 -17.49
CA GLY A 75 -3.22 9.88 -16.20
C GLY A 75 -3.49 8.62 -15.38
N THR A 76 -2.68 8.39 -14.36
CA THR A 76 -2.93 7.37 -13.34
C THR A 76 -3.75 7.97 -12.20
N LEU A 77 -4.74 7.24 -11.70
CA LEU A 77 -5.51 7.61 -10.52
C LEU A 77 -5.22 6.65 -9.38
N ALA A 78 -4.66 7.16 -8.28
CA ALA A 78 -4.40 6.41 -7.06
C ALA A 78 -5.38 6.84 -5.96
N ILE A 79 -6.22 5.92 -5.49
CA ILE A 79 -7.30 6.21 -4.54
C ILE A 79 -7.00 5.60 -3.18
N TYR A 80 -6.74 6.46 -2.22
CA TYR A 80 -6.55 6.11 -0.81
C TYR A 80 -7.91 5.89 -0.14
N MET A 81 -7.97 4.92 0.78
CA MET A 81 -9.21 4.62 1.54
C MET A 81 -10.42 4.28 0.64
N GLY A 82 -10.19 3.86 -0.61
CA GLY A 82 -11.22 3.63 -1.62
C GLY A 82 -11.87 2.25 -1.57
N VAL A 83 -11.22 1.24 -1.00
CA VAL A 83 -11.65 -0.16 -1.09
C VAL A 83 -13.08 -0.38 -0.60
N LYS A 84 -13.46 0.21 0.53
CA LYS A 84 -14.82 0.06 1.09
C LYS A 84 -15.92 0.74 0.27
N ARG A 85 -15.54 1.62 -0.65
CA ARG A 85 -16.47 2.40 -1.50
C ARG A 85 -16.23 2.14 -2.98
N LEU A 86 -15.56 1.05 -3.30
CA LEU A 86 -15.14 0.74 -4.66
C LEU A 86 -16.30 0.78 -5.66
N GLY A 87 -17.44 0.16 -5.36
CA GLY A 87 -18.60 0.17 -6.24
C GLY A 87 -19.20 1.58 -6.47
N GLN A 88 -19.07 2.50 -5.51
CA GLN A 88 -19.47 3.89 -5.72
C GLN A 88 -18.49 4.63 -6.63
N ILE A 89 -17.18 4.37 -6.46
CA ILE A 89 -16.13 4.93 -7.28
C ILE A 89 -16.27 4.46 -8.74
N ILE A 90 -16.50 3.16 -8.94
CA ILE A 90 -16.72 2.57 -10.28
C ILE A 90 -17.89 3.25 -10.97
N LYS A 91 -19.07 3.32 -10.32
CA LYS A 91 -20.25 3.98 -10.86
C LYS A 91 -20.01 5.45 -11.21
N GLN A 92 -19.21 6.14 -10.41
CA GLN A 92 -18.85 7.52 -10.69
C GLN A 92 -17.96 7.61 -11.93
N ILE A 93 -16.97 6.75 -12.11
CA ILE A 93 -16.12 6.72 -13.31
C ILE A 93 -16.98 6.39 -14.55
N GLU A 94 -17.83 5.38 -14.47
CA GLU A 94 -18.75 4.96 -15.53
C GLU A 94 -19.72 6.08 -15.96
N SER A 95 -20.02 7.02 -15.09
CA SER A 95 -20.85 8.20 -15.46
C SER A 95 -20.13 9.19 -16.37
N TYR A 96 -18.80 9.12 -16.47
CA TYR A 96 -17.97 9.99 -17.32
C TYR A 96 -17.44 9.32 -18.59
N THR A 97 -17.35 7.99 -18.58
CA THR A 97 -16.76 7.23 -19.69
C THR A 97 -17.32 5.82 -19.75
N ASN A 98 -17.33 5.25 -20.96
CA ASN A 98 -17.66 3.84 -21.18
C ASN A 98 -16.41 2.96 -21.25
N GLU A 99 -15.23 3.52 -20.97
CA GLU A 99 -13.97 2.78 -20.99
C GLU A 99 -13.82 1.92 -19.74
N ASP A 100 -13.54 0.64 -19.94
CA ASP A 100 -13.34 -0.33 -18.86
C ASP A 100 -11.87 -0.31 -18.40
N TYR A 101 -11.51 0.69 -17.62
CA TYR A 101 -10.14 0.90 -17.16
C TYR A 101 -9.59 -0.27 -16.35
N PRO A 102 -8.32 -0.63 -16.58
CA PRO A 102 -7.63 -1.58 -15.71
C PRO A 102 -7.43 -0.96 -14.31
N ILE A 103 -7.59 -1.80 -13.31
CA ILE A 103 -7.46 -1.47 -11.89
C ILE A 103 -6.63 -2.52 -11.15
N ALA A 104 -5.74 -2.07 -10.29
CA ALA A 104 -5.07 -2.90 -9.30
C ALA A 104 -5.45 -2.45 -7.89
N ILE A 105 -5.74 -3.41 -7.00
CA ILE A 105 -5.91 -3.15 -5.58
C ILE A 105 -4.82 -3.89 -4.83
N VAL A 106 -3.97 -3.13 -4.15
CA VAL A 106 -2.86 -3.66 -3.38
C VAL A 106 -3.18 -3.54 -1.91
N PHE A 107 -3.39 -4.68 -1.26
CA PHE A 107 -3.63 -4.78 0.17
C PHE A 107 -2.30 -5.01 0.90
N ASN A 108 -2.13 -4.34 2.03
CA ASN A 108 -0.94 -4.46 2.88
C ASN A 108 0.37 -4.33 2.09
N ALA A 109 0.45 -3.34 1.17
CA ALA A 109 1.62 -3.13 0.33
C ALA A 109 2.93 -3.16 1.15
N SER A 110 3.92 -3.87 0.64
CA SER A 110 5.23 -4.10 1.28
C SER A 110 5.18 -4.87 2.62
N CYS A 111 4.05 -5.46 2.98
CA CYS A 111 3.94 -6.33 4.15
C CYS A 111 4.01 -7.81 3.75
N TYR A 112 4.43 -8.67 4.71
CA TYR A 112 4.51 -10.12 4.49
C TYR A 112 3.19 -10.76 4.02
N ASN A 113 2.04 -10.15 4.33
CA ASN A 113 0.70 -10.58 3.94
C ASN A 113 0.11 -9.71 2.81
N GLU A 114 0.96 -9.15 1.98
CA GLU A 114 0.55 -8.41 0.79
C GLU A 114 -0.32 -9.28 -0.14
N LYS A 115 -1.35 -8.66 -0.68
CA LYS A 115 -2.20 -9.25 -1.72
C LYS A 115 -2.44 -8.24 -2.83
N ILE A 116 -2.27 -8.66 -4.06
CA ILE A 116 -2.51 -7.85 -5.24
C ILE A 116 -3.67 -8.47 -6.02
N VAL A 117 -4.70 -7.69 -6.28
CA VAL A 117 -5.84 -8.08 -7.13
C VAL A 117 -5.85 -7.14 -8.33
N ILE A 118 -5.75 -7.69 -9.53
CA ILE A 118 -5.73 -6.94 -10.77
C ILE A 118 -6.90 -7.38 -11.64
N GLY A 119 -7.61 -6.42 -12.20
CA GLY A 119 -8.76 -6.65 -13.08
C GLY A 119 -9.11 -5.38 -13.83
N HIS A 120 -10.36 -5.30 -14.24
CA HIS A 120 -10.96 -4.11 -14.86
C HIS A 120 -12.10 -3.61 -13.99
N LEU A 121 -12.57 -2.39 -14.21
CA LEU A 121 -13.70 -1.84 -13.45
C LEU A 121 -14.90 -2.78 -13.44
N SER A 122 -15.19 -3.44 -14.57
CA SER A 122 -16.29 -4.38 -14.74
C SER A 122 -16.16 -5.69 -13.95
N THR A 123 -14.94 -6.09 -13.54
CA THR A 123 -14.68 -7.43 -12.98
C THR A 123 -14.09 -7.41 -11.56
N ILE A 124 -13.55 -6.28 -11.13
CA ILE A 124 -12.77 -6.21 -9.89
C ILE A 124 -13.59 -6.51 -8.63
N GLU A 125 -14.86 -6.10 -8.58
CA GLU A 125 -15.72 -6.37 -7.41
C GLU A 125 -15.98 -7.88 -7.26
N GLU A 126 -16.23 -8.59 -8.37
CA GLU A 126 -16.40 -10.04 -8.35
C GLU A 126 -15.12 -10.75 -7.90
N GLN A 127 -13.96 -10.33 -8.43
CA GLN A 127 -12.66 -10.89 -8.03
C GLN A 127 -12.37 -10.69 -6.54
N LEU A 128 -12.75 -9.55 -5.96
CA LEU A 128 -12.60 -9.28 -4.53
C LEU A 128 -13.53 -10.13 -3.66
N ALA A 129 -14.75 -10.42 -4.13
CA ALA A 129 -15.71 -11.21 -3.36
C ALA A 129 -15.22 -12.63 -3.06
N PHE A 130 -14.35 -13.19 -3.91
CA PHE A 130 -13.72 -14.50 -3.69
C PHE A 130 -12.54 -14.47 -2.70
N GLN A 131 -12.08 -13.27 -2.32
CA GLN A 131 -10.92 -13.11 -1.45
C GLN A 131 -11.37 -12.58 -0.08
N LYS A 132 -11.05 -13.27 1.00
CA LYS A 132 -11.37 -12.85 2.37
C LYS A 132 -10.45 -11.69 2.81
N LEU A 133 -10.59 -10.52 2.16
CA LEU A 133 -9.74 -9.34 2.40
C LEU A 133 -10.48 -8.20 3.12
N GLU A 134 -11.67 -8.47 3.67
CA GLU A 134 -12.42 -7.49 4.43
C GLU A 134 -11.62 -6.96 5.63
N GLY A 135 -11.57 -5.64 5.75
CA GLY A 135 -10.87 -4.97 6.87
C GLY A 135 -9.36 -4.76 6.66
N HIS A 136 -8.76 -5.35 5.62
CA HIS A 136 -7.37 -5.07 5.29
C HIS A 136 -7.21 -3.68 4.64
N PRO A 137 -6.18 -2.90 5.01
CA PRO A 137 -5.88 -1.65 4.33
C PRO A 137 -5.44 -1.92 2.89
N GLY A 138 -6.01 -1.18 1.95
CA GLY A 138 -5.69 -1.32 0.53
C GLY A 138 -5.73 0.01 -0.19
N ILE A 139 -4.98 0.09 -1.29
CA ILE A 139 -4.97 1.22 -2.20
C ILE A 139 -5.39 0.76 -3.59
N CYS A 140 -6.20 1.59 -4.27
CA CYS A 140 -6.63 1.33 -5.62
C CYS A 140 -5.79 2.17 -6.59
N ILE A 141 -5.24 1.53 -7.63
CA ILE A 141 -4.49 2.18 -8.72
C ILE A 141 -5.26 1.91 -10.00
N LEU A 142 -5.56 2.95 -10.78
CA LEU A 142 -6.32 2.88 -12.02
C LEU A 142 -5.56 3.56 -13.16
N GLY A 143 -5.72 3.04 -14.35
CA GLY A 143 -5.22 3.66 -15.59
C GLY A 143 -4.44 2.70 -16.49
N ASN A 144 -4.24 3.13 -17.75
CA ASN A 144 -3.64 2.32 -18.81
C ASN A 144 -2.19 1.88 -18.53
N ILE A 145 -1.56 2.44 -17.49
CA ILE A 145 -0.29 1.97 -16.96
C ILE A 145 -0.36 0.50 -16.50
N LEU A 146 -1.54 0.02 -16.15
CA LEU A 146 -1.79 -1.35 -15.68
C LEU A 146 -2.07 -2.34 -16.80
N ASP A 147 -2.15 -1.91 -18.07
CA ASP A 147 -2.32 -2.83 -19.20
C ASP A 147 -1.21 -3.87 -19.25
N ASP A 148 -1.55 -5.09 -19.65
CA ASP A 148 -0.63 -6.23 -19.69
C ASP A 148 0.63 -5.95 -20.51
N SER A 149 0.49 -5.18 -21.60
CA SER A 149 1.62 -4.75 -22.44
C SER A 149 2.58 -3.80 -21.75
N ASN A 150 2.14 -3.10 -20.70
CA ASN A 150 2.89 -2.10 -19.95
C ASN A 150 3.45 -2.64 -18.63
N ARG A 151 2.94 -3.79 -18.18
CA ARG A 151 3.44 -4.47 -16.99
C ARG A 151 4.68 -5.29 -17.34
N THR A 152 5.81 -4.96 -16.74
CA THR A 152 6.93 -5.90 -16.67
C THR A 152 6.40 -7.12 -15.93
N LEU A 153 6.53 -8.32 -16.50
CA LEU A 153 6.03 -9.57 -15.93
C LEU A 153 6.28 -9.56 -14.43
N LEU A 154 5.18 -9.55 -13.66
CA LEU A 154 5.25 -9.77 -12.23
C LEU A 154 6.01 -11.08 -12.08
N ASN A 155 7.26 -11.00 -11.64
CA ASN A 155 8.00 -12.18 -11.30
C ASN A 155 7.18 -12.90 -10.25
N ASN A 156 6.51 -13.98 -10.66
CA ASN A 156 5.90 -14.97 -9.79
C ASN A 156 7.02 -15.77 -9.10
N ASN A 157 8.00 -15.08 -8.53
CA ASN A 157 8.72 -15.68 -7.45
C ASN A 157 7.67 -15.93 -6.39
N GLU A 158 7.32 -17.18 -6.19
CA GLU A 158 6.56 -17.65 -5.03
C GLU A 158 7.42 -17.41 -3.78
N ILE A 159 7.59 -16.15 -3.45
CA ILE A 159 8.09 -15.73 -2.17
C ILE A 159 7.04 -16.24 -1.19
N ASP A 160 7.48 -16.89 -0.12
CA ASP A 160 6.60 -17.36 0.97
C ASP A 160 5.98 -16.13 1.70
N LYS A 161 5.17 -15.38 0.95
CA LYS A 161 4.48 -14.15 1.35
C LYS A 161 3.38 -14.39 2.41
N GLY A 162 3.37 -15.50 3.06
CA GLY A 162 2.35 -15.84 4.07
C GLY A 162 2.89 -16.03 5.46
N ASN A 163 4.19 -16.12 5.63
CA ASN A 163 4.83 -16.38 6.91
C ASN A 163 5.67 -15.19 7.37
N LEU A 164 5.55 -14.84 8.64
CA LEU A 164 6.45 -13.92 9.30
C LEU A 164 7.44 -14.75 10.12
N TYR A 165 8.72 -14.47 9.98
CA TYR A 165 9.78 -15.12 10.74
C TYR A 165 10.27 -14.23 11.86
N LEU A 166 10.55 -14.83 13.01
CA LEU A 166 11.18 -14.18 14.16
C LEU A 166 12.57 -14.77 14.34
N ILE A 167 13.60 -13.96 14.17
CA ILE A 167 14.99 -14.37 14.36
C ILE A 167 15.41 -13.97 15.78
N LYS A 168 15.86 -14.96 16.57
CA LYS A 168 16.34 -14.75 17.93
C LYS A 168 17.79 -15.19 18.08
N GLY A 169 18.60 -14.38 18.74
CA GLY A 169 19.96 -14.74 19.03
C GLY A 169 20.92 -13.55 19.13
N ASP A 170 22.18 -13.81 18.83
CA ASP A 170 23.21 -12.79 18.75
C ASP A 170 22.90 -11.74 17.67
N LYS A 171 23.17 -10.47 17.97
CA LYS A 171 22.81 -9.36 17.09
C LYS A 171 23.38 -9.50 15.68
N GLU A 172 24.68 -9.80 15.56
CA GLU A 172 25.34 -9.86 14.25
C GLU A 172 24.85 -11.04 13.43
N ARG A 173 24.67 -12.19 14.07
CA ARG A 173 24.11 -13.39 13.44
C ARG A 173 22.66 -13.20 13.03
N ALA A 174 21.87 -12.54 13.87
CA ALA A 174 20.46 -12.28 13.59
C ALA A 174 20.30 -11.33 12.39
N ILE A 175 21.12 -10.29 12.30
CA ILE A 175 21.15 -9.38 11.15
C ILE A 175 21.56 -10.14 9.89
N ALA A 176 22.67 -10.88 9.90
CA ALA A 176 23.16 -11.63 8.75
C ALA A 176 22.10 -12.66 8.25
N LYS A 177 21.40 -13.31 9.20
CA LYS A 177 20.30 -14.23 8.84
C LYS A 177 19.11 -13.49 8.26
N ALA A 178 18.78 -12.32 8.79
CA ALA A 178 17.70 -11.48 8.26
C ALA A 178 18.00 -11.00 6.82
N GLU A 179 19.24 -10.59 6.55
CA GLU A 179 19.68 -10.20 5.20
C GLU A 179 19.54 -11.37 4.22
N THR A 180 19.99 -12.57 4.61
CA THR A 180 19.83 -13.78 3.78
C THR A 180 18.35 -14.06 3.47
N LEU A 181 17.46 -13.96 4.45
CA LEU A 181 16.04 -14.17 4.26
C LEU A 181 15.41 -13.05 3.40
N TYR A 182 15.88 -11.83 3.56
CA TYR A 182 15.42 -10.71 2.74
C TYR A 182 15.78 -10.89 1.27
N ASP A 183 16.98 -11.39 0.96
CA ASP A 183 17.40 -11.72 -0.42
C ASP A 183 16.52 -12.83 -1.03
N GLU A 184 16.00 -13.73 -0.19
CA GLU A 184 14.99 -14.73 -0.57
C GLU A 184 13.56 -14.14 -0.62
N GLY A 185 13.39 -12.85 -0.34
CA GLY A 185 12.11 -12.15 -0.29
C GLY A 185 11.25 -12.44 0.95
N ILE A 186 11.83 -13.03 1.97
CA ILE A 186 11.16 -13.40 3.22
C ILE A 186 11.28 -12.25 4.22
N GLN A 187 10.14 -11.81 4.78
CA GLN A 187 10.13 -10.79 5.81
C GLN A 187 10.30 -11.40 7.21
N CYS A 188 11.10 -10.73 8.03
CA CYS A 188 11.37 -11.19 9.38
C CYS A 188 11.40 -10.04 10.41
N LEU A 189 11.18 -10.40 11.65
CA LEU A 189 11.44 -9.58 12.83
C LEU A 189 12.73 -10.10 13.47
N ILE A 190 13.51 -9.20 14.07
CA ILE A 190 14.74 -9.55 14.78
C ILE A 190 14.54 -9.24 16.27
N ASP A 191 14.83 -10.22 17.12
CA ASP A 191 14.76 -10.11 18.57
C ASP A 191 16.14 -10.47 19.17
N PHE A 192 17.01 -9.49 19.26
CA PHE A 192 18.37 -9.66 19.84
C PHE A 192 18.63 -8.80 21.07
N ASP A 193 17.78 -7.83 21.37
CA ASP A 193 17.93 -6.93 22.51
C ASP A 193 16.55 -6.57 23.08
N HIS A 194 16.43 -6.57 24.40
CA HIS A 194 15.21 -6.20 25.12
C HIS A 194 15.15 -4.71 25.46
N SER A 195 16.05 -3.90 24.93
CA SER A 195 16.17 -2.46 25.22
C SER A 195 15.22 -1.58 24.41
N TYR A 196 14.17 -2.13 23.82
CA TYR A 196 13.18 -1.34 23.09
C TYR A 196 12.43 -0.36 24.01
N HIS A 197 12.18 0.83 23.50
CA HIS A 197 11.23 1.73 24.17
C HIS A 197 9.88 1.03 24.35
N ILE A 198 9.21 1.28 25.48
CA ILE A 198 7.99 0.55 25.86
C ILE A 198 6.90 0.57 24.77
N SER A 199 6.81 1.66 24.00
CA SER A 199 5.88 1.76 22.88
C SER A 199 6.23 0.79 21.73
N GLN A 200 7.51 0.62 21.42
CA GLN A 200 7.99 -0.33 20.41
C GLN A 200 7.78 -1.77 20.88
N GLN A 201 8.01 -2.03 22.15
CA GLN A 201 7.77 -3.35 22.75
C GLN A 201 6.29 -3.73 22.70
N ASN A 202 5.39 -2.78 22.94
CA ASN A 202 3.97 -3.01 22.84
C ASN A 202 3.54 -3.34 21.38
N VAL A 203 4.03 -2.60 20.39
CA VAL A 203 3.79 -2.89 18.97
C VAL A 203 4.32 -4.27 18.59
N TYR A 204 5.55 -4.59 18.99
CA TYR A 204 6.17 -5.88 18.78
C TYR A 204 5.33 -7.01 19.39
N ASN A 205 4.93 -6.89 20.65
CA ASN A 205 4.11 -7.88 21.35
C ASN A 205 2.74 -8.08 20.66
N GLU A 206 2.11 -7.03 20.18
CA GLU A 206 0.86 -7.14 19.41
C GLU A 206 1.08 -7.83 18.06
N MET A 207 2.16 -7.54 17.37
CA MET A 207 2.50 -8.20 16.11
C MET A 207 2.70 -9.71 16.28
N ILE A 208 3.31 -10.16 17.38
CA ILE A 208 3.56 -11.59 17.63
C ILE A 208 2.31 -12.35 18.10
N LYS A 209 1.37 -11.71 18.79
CA LYS A 209 0.18 -12.37 19.36
C LYS A 209 -0.78 -12.96 18.32
N HIS A 210 -0.87 -12.35 17.16
CA HIS A 210 -1.96 -12.61 16.21
C HIS A 210 -1.55 -13.40 14.96
N LYS A 211 -0.33 -13.96 14.92
CA LYS A 211 0.23 -14.52 13.68
C LYS A 211 0.92 -15.84 13.89
N SER A 212 0.83 -16.70 12.87
CA SER A 212 1.69 -17.87 12.76
C SER A 212 3.12 -17.40 12.48
N ILE A 213 3.93 -17.26 13.53
CA ILE A 213 5.32 -16.84 13.42
C ILE A 213 6.21 -18.07 13.54
N LYS A 214 7.09 -18.26 12.55
CA LYS A 214 8.14 -19.26 12.61
C LYS A 214 9.38 -18.64 13.27
N THR A 215 9.84 -19.22 14.37
CA THR A 215 11.03 -18.73 15.08
C THR A 215 12.28 -19.45 14.59
N ILE A 216 13.33 -18.67 14.29
CA ILE A 216 14.69 -19.12 13.94
C ILE A 216 15.63 -18.66 15.03
N TYR A 217 16.42 -19.57 15.60
CA TYR A 217 17.48 -19.26 16.57
C TYR A 217 18.84 -19.28 15.89
N VAL A 218 19.68 -18.24 16.14
CA VAL A 218 21.01 -18.06 15.56
C VAL A 218 22.06 -17.73 16.59
#